data_c9ccc4d35678ba034e644bfe9627c82c
#
_entry.id   c9ccc4d35678ba034e644bfe9627c82c
#
_cell.length_a   1.000
_cell.length_b   1.000
_cell.length_c   1.000
_cell.angle_alpha   90.00
_cell.angle_beta   90.00
_cell.angle_gamma   90.00
#
_symmetry.space_group_name_H-M   'P 1'
#
loop_
_entity.id
_entity.type
_entity.pdbx_description
1 polymer ?
#
loop_
_entity_poly.entity_id
_entity_poly.type
_entity_poly.pdbx_seq_one_letter_code
_entity_poly.pdbx_strand_id
1 'polypeptide(L)'
;VYKRQISVSTLLWADLENRFVWIALLGIWLFGLIGWRDDYAKVIKENSTGMSAKRKFQYQSIAAFIIVLLLYATNQSANDTLLIIPFIKPEIFSFDLRTWHLYPIFAYLVIVGTSNAVNLTDGLDGLAIVPVVMISGALIIFSYVTGIEFWSERLLFPHVGGAAELSIFCATIVGAGLGFLWFNTH
;
A
#
# COMPACT_ATOMS: atom_id res chain seq x y z
N VAL A 1 4.86 12.98 -10.77
CA VAL A 1 4.02 12.74 -11.96
C VAL A 1 3.10 11.55 -11.73
N TYR A 2 3.56 10.36 -11.33
CA TYR A 2 2.72 9.13 -11.24
C TYR A 2 1.57 9.20 -10.23
N LYS A 3 1.75 9.88 -9.09
CA LYS A 3 0.72 9.99 -8.05
C LYS A 3 -0.57 10.59 -8.59
N ARG A 4 -0.46 11.55 -9.52
CA ARG A 4 -1.60 12.15 -10.20
C ARG A 4 -2.31 11.14 -11.11
N GLN A 5 -1.55 10.39 -11.93
CA GLN A 5 -2.14 9.38 -12.80
C GLN A 5 -2.84 8.28 -12.00
N ILE A 6 -2.18 7.74 -10.97
CA ILE A 6 -2.77 6.75 -10.09
C ILE A 6 -4.06 7.28 -9.46
N SER A 7 -4.03 8.50 -8.89
CA SER A 7 -5.22 9.08 -8.25
C SER A 7 -6.37 9.29 -9.23
N VAL A 8 -6.10 9.90 -10.40
CA VAL A 8 -7.14 10.16 -11.41
C VAL A 8 -7.72 8.84 -11.93
N SER A 9 -6.89 7.88 -12.29
CA SER A 9 -7.37 6.59 -12.79
C SER A 9 -8.17 5.84 -11.74
N THR A 10 -7.73 5.83 -10.47
CA THR A 10 -8.48 5.19 -9.38
C THR A 10 -9.84 5.86 -9.19
N LEU A 11 -9.91 7.20 -9.18
CA LEU A 11 -11.17 7.94 -9.01
C LEU A 11 -12.14 7.74 -10.18
N LEU A 12 -11.65 7.41 -11.37
CA LEU A 12 -12.49 7.18 -12.55
C LEU A 12 -13.06 5.75 -12.61
N TRP A 13 -12.35 4.77 -12.09
CA TRP A 13 -12.65 3.36 -12.31
C TRP A 13 -13.03 2.58 -11.07
N ALA A 14 -12.61 3.01 -9.88
CA ALA A 14 -12.93 2.33 -8.62
C ALA A 14 -14.26 2.79 -8.05
N ASP A 15 -14.88 1.91 -7.26
CA ASP A 15 -16.05 2.24 -6.47
C ASP A 15 -15.69 3.24 -5.36
N LEU A 16 -16.24 4.45 -5.47
CA LEU A 16 -15.98 5.54 -4.52
C LEU A 16 -16.75 5.40 -3.19
N GLU A 17 -17.65 4.45 -3.07
CA GLU A 17 -18.28 4.11 -1.79
C GLU A 17 -17.40 3.17 -0.95
N ASN A 18 -16.36 2.60 -1.57
CA ASN A 18 -15.47 1.65 -0.92
C ASN A 18 -14.43 2.35 -0.04
N ARG A 19 -14.40 1.99 1.25
CA ARG A 19 -13.47 2.54 2.26
C ARG A 19 -11.99 2.31 1.91
N PHE A 20 -11.66 1.14 1.36
CA PHE A 20 -10.27 0.78 1.05
C PHE A 20 -9.68 1.65 -0.05
N VAL A 21 -10.50 2.06 -1.02
CA VAL A 21 -10.09 2.98 -2.09
C VAL A 21 -9.64 4.32 -1.52
N TRP A 22 -10.43 4.90 -0.61
CA TRP A 22 -10.08 6.17 0.03
C TRP A 22 -8.87 6.07 0.94
N ILE A 23 -8.73 4.97 1.69
CA ILE A 23 -7.56 4.75 2.56
C ILE A 23 -6.29 4.58 1.70
N ALA A 24 -6.36 3.86 0.57
CA ALA A 24 -5.25 3.72 -0.35
C ALA A 24 -4.85 5.05 -1.01
N LEU A 25 -5.83 5.84 -1.47
CA LEU A 25 -5.59 7.19 -2.01
C LEU A 25 -4.99 8.13 -0.97
N LEU A 26 -5.51 8.11 0.27
CA LEU A 26 -4.93 8.87 1.38
C LEU A 26 -3.48 8.47 1.63
N GLY A 27 -3.18 7.17 1.59
CA GLY A 27 -1.83 6.65 1.71
C GLY A 27 -0.88 7.23 0.66
N ILE A 28 -1.25 7.19 -0.62
CA ILE A 28 -0.46 7.79 -1.70
C ILE A 28 -0.24 9.28 -1.48
N TRP A 29 -1.24 10.01 -1.03
CA TRP A 29 -1.12 11.45 -0.82
C TRP A 29 -0.23 11.79 0.37
N LEU A 30 -0.41 11.12 1.51
CA LEU A 30 0.41 11.36 2.71
C LEU A 30 1.88 11.03 2.46
N PHE A 31 2.19 9.83 1.97
CA PHE A 31 3.57 9.46 1.63
C PHE A 31 4.10 10.27 0.45
N GLY A 32 3.21 10.65 -0.46
CA GLY A 32 3.50 11.55 -1.56
C GLY A 32 3.95 12.93 -1.13
N LEU A 33 3.32 13.51 -0.11
CA LEU A 33 3.69 14.80 0.47
C LEU A 33 5.04 14.71 1.20
N ILE A 34 5.32 13.60 1.87
CA ILE A 34 6.62 13.38 2.53
C ILE A 34 7.75 13.37 1.50
N GLY A 35 7.59 12.60 0.41
CA GLY A 35 8.57 12.56 -0.67
C GLY A 35 8.74 13.92 -1.35
N TRP A 36 7.63 14.60 -1.68
CA TRP A 36 7.69 15.94 -2.27
C TRP A 36 8.45 16.95 -1.38
N ARG A 37 8.23 16.89 -0.07
CA ARG A 37 8.91 17.77 0.89
C ARG A 37 10.40 17.48 1.00
N ASP A 38 10.80 16.21 0.88
CA ASP A 38 12.21 15.81 0.83
C ASP A 38 12.89 16.33 -0.44
N ASP A 39 12.25 16.13 -1.60
CA ASP A 39 12.76 16.60 -2.89
C ASP A 39 12.81 18.15 -2.97
N TYR A 40 11.79 18.82 -2.44
CA TYR A 40 11.77 20.29 -2.37
C TYR A 40 12.93 20.83 -1.54
N ALA A 41 13.27 20.18 -0.42
CA ALA A 41 14.40 20.58 0.40
C ALA A 41 15.74 20.41 -0.33
N LYS A 42 15.87 19.37 -1.14
CA LYS A 42 17.08 19.10 -1.94
C LYS A 42 17.25 20.10 -3.10
N VAL A 43 16.18 20.32 -3.87
CA VAL A 43 16.24 21.06 -5.12
C VAL A 43 16.18 22.59 -4.88
N ILE A 44 15.23 23.05 -4.06
CA ILE A 44 14.97 24.50 -3.91
C ILE A 44 15.83 25.13 -2.81
N LYS A 45 16.11 24.41 -1.74
CA LYS A 45 16.93 24.91 -0.61
C LYS A 45 18.40 24.57 -0.75
N GLU A 46 18.81 23.95 -1.87
CA GLU A 46 20.20 23.53 -2.14
C GLU A 46 20.81 22.71 -0.99
N ASN A 47 19.96 22.04 -0.21
CA ASN A 47 20.38 21.20 0.89
C ASN A 47 20.61 19.78 0.37
N SER A 48 21.86 19.44 0.07
CA SER A 48 22.24 18.13 -0.49
C SER A 48 21.79 16.92 0.34
N THR A 49 21.53 17.11 1.63
CA THR A 49 21.09 16.03 2.55
C THR A 49 19.57 15.86 2.58
N GLY A 50 18.81 16.84 2.04
CA GLY A 50 17.34 16.80 2.11
C GLY A 50 16.80 16.86 3.54
N MET A 51 15.74 16.10 3.79
CA MET A 51 15.16 15.97 5.13
C MET A 51 15.98 14.99 6.00
N SER A 52 16.26 15.35 7.27
CA SER A 52 16.94 14.42 8.16
C SER A 52 16.16 13.11 8.34
N ALA A 53 16.88 11.98 8.45
CA ALA A 53 16.28 10.65 8.60
C ALA A 53 15.27 10.58 9.75
N LYS A 54 15.57 11.24 10.87
CA LYS A 54 14.68 11.31 12.04
C LYS A 54 13.35 12.01 11.72
N ARG A 55 13.38 13.14 11.00
CA ARG A 55 12.16 13.85 10.60
C ARG A 55 11.35 13.06 9.57
N LYS A 56 12.03 12.43 8.60
CA LYS A 56 11.39 11.57 7.61
C LYS A 56 10.65 10.42 8.30
N PHE A 57 11.31 9.73 9.22
CA PHE A 57 10.72 8.65 10.01
C PHE A 57 9.53 9.13 10.85
N GLN A 58 9.60 10.31 11.47
CA GLN A 58 8.49 10.88 12.23
C GLN A 58 7.26 11.14 11.36
N TYR A 59 7.43 11.74 10.16
CA TYR A 59 6.31 11.97 9.24
C TYR A 59 5.73 10.67 8.70
N GLN A 60 6.57 9.68 8.36
CA GLN A 60 6.11 8.36 7.96
C GLN A 60 5.31 7.68 9.08
N SER A 61 5.77 7.79 10.32
CA SER A 61 5.08 7.23 11.49
C SER A 61 3.71 7.87 11.71
N ILE A 62 3.60 9.19 11.57
CA ILE A 62 2.32 9.89 11.69
C ILE A 62 1.37 9.45 10.56
N ALA A 63 1.85 9.40 9.32
CA ALA A 63 1.06 8.97 8.18
C ALA A 63 0.57 7.52 8.34
N ALA A 64 1.48 6.63 8.73
CA ALA A 64 1.15 5.23 8.99
C ALA A 64 0.13 5.08 10.12
N PHE A 65 0.28 5.85 11.21
CA PHE A 65 -0.66 5.81 12.33
C PHE A 65 -2.07 6.25 11.91
N ILE A 66 -2.20 7.30 11.09
CA ILE A 66 -3.50 7.74 10.55
C ILE A 66 -4.13 6.63 9.72
N ILE A 67 -3.37 6.00 8.81
CA ILE A 67 -3.86 4.91 7.95
C ILE A 67 -4.30 3.71 8.79
N VAL A 68 -3.48 3.30 9.76
CA VAL A 68 -3.78 2.18 10.66
C VAL A 68 -5.02 2.46 11.49
N LEU A 69 -5.16 3.68 12.00
CA LEU A 69 -6.34 4.09 12.77
C LEU A 69 -7.61 3.99 11.91
N LEU A 70 -7.56 4.45 10.66
CA LEU A 70 -8.69 4.35 9.73
C LEU A 70 -9.01 2.89 9.39
N LEU A 71 -8.02 2.06 9.11
CA LEU A 71 -8.22 0.63 8.86
C LEU A 71 -8.86 -0.06 10.08
N TYR A 72 -8.38 0.24 11.28
CA TYR A 72 -8.89 -0.34 12.52
C TYR A 72 -10.31 0.15 12.85
N ALA A 73 -10.57 1.45 12.68
CA ALA A 73 -11.88 2.05 12.97
C ALA A 73 -12.95 1.62 11.97
N THR A 74 -12.58 1.37 10.72
CA THR A 74 -13.51 0.95 9.65
C THR A 74 -13.59 -0.55 9.47
N ASN A 75 -12.96 -1.33 10.34
CA ASN A 75 -13.02 -2.79 10.32
C ASN A 75 -14.46 -3.29 10.45
N GLN A 76 -14.90 -4.15 9.53
CA GLN A 76 -16.27 -4.66 9.46
C GLN A 76 -16.36 -6.17 9.74
N SER A 77 -15.27 -6.91 9.61
CA SER A 77 -15.23 -8.37 9.75
C SER A 77 -14.02 -8.84 10.55
N ALA A 78 -14.14 -9.97 11.23
CA ALA A 78 -13.01 -10.64 11.87
C ALA A 78 -11.93 -11.04 10.85
N ASN A 79 -12.33 -11.33 9.60
CA ASN A 79 -11.41 -11.69 8.53
C ASN A 79 -10.47 -10.55 8.13
N ASP A 80 -10.86 -9.28 8.37
CA ASP A 80 -10.03 -8.10 8.03
C ASP A 80 -8.72 -8.06 8.85
N THR A 81 -8.67 -8.78 9.97
CA THR A 81 -7.53 -8.80 10.89
C THR A 81 -6.90 -10.18 11.05
N LEU A 82 -7.35 -11.16 10.25
CA LEU A 82 -6.87 -12.53 10.33
C LEU A 82 -5.51 -12.66 9.62
N LEU A 83 -4.49 -13.07 10.36
CA LEU A 83 -3.18 -13.40 9.82
C LEU A 83 -3.12 -14.89 9.45
N ILE A 84 -2.88 -15.14 8.18
CA ILE A 84 -2.70 -16.49 7.64
C ILE A 84 -1.23 -16.69 7.26
N ILE A 85 -0.71 -17.86 7.60
CA ILE A 85 0.63 -18.27 7.16
C ILE A 85 0.49 -18.99 5.82
N PRO A 86 1.19 -18.54 4.75
CA PRO A 86 1.17 -19.23 3.47
C PRO A 86 1.52 -20.72 3.62
N PHE A 87 0.84 -21.56 2.84
CA PHE A 87 1.00 -23.02 2.79
C PHE A 87 0.47 -23.79 4.01
N ILE A 88 -0.06 -23.12 5.03
CA ILE A 88 -0.74 -23.77 6.17
C ILE A 88 -2.24 -23.51 6.02
N LYS A 89 -3.04 -24.56 6.16
CA LYS A 89 -4.50 -24.40 6.12
C LYS A 89 -4.96 -23.49 7.27
N PRO A 90 -5.84 -22.51 7.02
CA PRO A 90 -6.35 -21.60 8.04
C PRO A 90 -6.99 -22.32 9.26
N GLU A 91 -7.58 -23.49 9.02
CA GLU A 91 -8.18 -24.34 10.06
C GLU A 91 -7.14 -24.90 11.04
N ILE A 92 -5.88 -25.08 10.57
CA ILE A 92 -4.79 -25.61 11.41
C ILE A 92 -4.13 -24.48 12.18
N PHE A 93 -3.89 -23.34 11.51
CA PHE A 93 -3.27 -22.18 12.12
C PHE A 93 -3.78 -20.90 11.46
N SER A 94 -4.50 -20.13 12.23
CA SER A 94 -4.88 -18.76 11.93
C SER A 94 -4.76 -17.93 13.20
N PHE A 95 -4.28 -16.70 13.08
CA PHE A 95 -4.08 -15.83 14.22
C PHE A 95 -4.86 -14.53 14.00
N ASP A 96 -5.89 -14.31 14.82
CA ASP A 96 -6.61 -13.04 14.80
C ASP A 96 -5.82 -11.98 15.59
N LEU A 97 -5.23 -11.06 14.85
CA LEU A 97 -4.46 -9.95 15.40
C LEU A 97 -5.32 -8.97 16.23
N ARG A 98 -6.65 -8.98 16.05
CA ARG A 98 -7.56 -8.14 16.81
C ARG A 98 -7.68 -8.59 18.25
N THR A 99 -7.72 -9.88 18.50
CA THR A 99 -7.88 -10.47 19.84
C THR A 99 -6.84 -9.96 20.84
N TRP A 100 -5.62 -9.72 20.37
CA TRP A 100 -4.51 -9.24 21.19
C TRP A 100 -4.16 -7.76 20.95
N HIS A 101 -5.04 -7.00 20.26
CA HIS A 101 -4.75 -5.63 19.84
C HIS A 101 -3.41 -5.46 19.08
N LEU A 102 -2.93 -6.54 18.45
CA LEU A 102 -1.67 -6.55 17.73
C LEU A 102 -1.79 -6.00 16.31
N TYR A 103 -3.00 -5.97 15.75
CA TYR A 103 -3.23 -5.49 14.39
C TYR A 103 -2.65 -4.09 14.11
N PRO A 104 -2.88 -3.07 14.96
CA PRO A 104 -2.31 -1.75 14.73
C PRO A 104 -0.78 -1.75 14.71
N ILE A 105 -0.16 -2.52 15.59
CA ILE A 105 1.31 -2.63 15.66
C ILE A 105 1.84 -3.31 14.41
N PHE A 106 1.23 -4.43 14.01
CA PHE A 106 1.62 -5.18 12.82
C PHE A 106 1.46 -4.33 11.56
N ALA A 107 0.30 -3.72 11.35
CA ALA A 107 0.03 -2.86 10.20
C ALA A 107 0.97 -1.65 10.14
N TYR A 108 1.26 -1.02 11.28
CA TYR A 108 2.24 0.06 11.37
C TYR A 108 3.64 -0.40 10.92
N LEU A 109 4.11 -1.55 11.43
CA LEU A 109 5.42 -2.09 11.06
C LEU A 109 5.49 -2.42 9.57
N VAL A 110 4.42 -3.00 9.00
CA VAL A 110 4.36 -3.29 7.56
C VAL A 110 4.43 -2.01 6.74
N ILE A 111 3.63 -0.98 7.06
CA ILE A 111 3.58 0.27 6.29
C ILE A 111 4.92 1.00 6.37
N VAL A 112 5.44 1.23 7.57
CA VAL A 112 6.69 1.98 7.76
C VAL A 112 7.89 1.17 7.24
N GLY A 113 7.93 -0.13 7.52
CA GLY A 113 8.98 -1.03 7.06
C GLY A 113 9.06 -1.09 5.54
N THR A 114 7.93 -1.31 4.86
CA THR A 114 7.85 -1.35 3.39
C THR A 114 8.24 -0.01 2.77
N SER A 115 7.75 1.12 3.34
CA SER A 115 8.11 2.45 2.84
C SER A 115 9.61 2.71 2.90
N ASN A 116 10.28 2.28 3.97
CA ASN A 116 11.73 2.44 4.10
C ASN A 116 12.50 1.43 3.23
N ALA A 117 12.02 0.19 3.10
CA ALA A 117 12.62 -0.81 2.22
C ALA A 117 12.63 -0.36 0.76
N VAL A 118 11.49 0.15 0.26
CA VAL A 118 11.40 0.70 -1.11
C VAL A 118 12.32 1.89 -1.28
N ASN A 119 12.41 2.78 -0.29
CA ASN A 119 13.32 3.93 -0.36
C ASN A 119 14.81 3.53 -0.37
N LEU A 120 15.18 2.40 0.24
CA LEU A 120 16.55 1.88 0.19
C LEU A 120 16.88 1.20 -1.16
N THR A 121 15.88 0.62 -1.83
CA THR A 121 16.04 0.04 -3.17
C THR A 121 16.12 1.08 -4.27
N ASP A 122 15.71 2.33 -4.02
CA ASP A 122 15.71 3.42 -4.98
C ASP A 122 17.08 4.11 -5.09
N GLY A 123 18.12 3.31 -5.26
CA GLY A 123 19.52 3.79 -5.37
C GLY A 123 19.96 4.13 -6.78
N LEU A 124 19.29 3.61 -7.81
CA LEU A 124 19.54 3.88 -9.23
C LEU A 124 18.21 4.19 -9.91
N ASP A 125 18.23 5.09 -10.88
CA ASP A 125 17.03 5.52 -11.61
C ASP A 125 16.27 4.31 -12.21
N GLY A 126 15.03 4.11 -11.79
CA GLY A 126 14.15 3.03 -12.25
C GLY A 126 14.32 1.68 -11.53
N LEU A 127 15.31 1.51 -10.65
CA LEU A 127 15.52 0.22 -9.97
C LEU A 127 14.34 -0.17 -9.05
N ALA A 128 13.77 0.79 -8.33
CA ALA A 128 12.66 0.54 -7.43
C ALA A 128 11.33 0.27 -8.14
N ILE A 129 11.15 0.77 -9.38
CA ILE A 129 9.85 0.72 -10.05
C ILE A 129 9.48 -0.70 -10.51
N VAL A 130 10.46 -1.51 -10.94
CA VAL A 130 10.21 -2.88 -11.39
C VAL A 130 9.68 -3.76 -10.25
N PRO A 131 10.30 -3.83 -9.06
CA PRO A 131 9.71 -4.50 -7.90
C PRO A 131 8.33 -3.99 -7.51
N VAL A 132 8.10 -2.68 -7.58
CA VAL A 132 6.78 -2.09 -7.28
C VAL A 132 5.72 -2.58 -8.26
N VAL A 133 6.02 -2.61 -9.56
CA VAL A 133 5.11 -3.14 -10.59
C VAL A 133 4.83 -4.64 -10.37
N MET A 134 5.85 -5.43 -10.06
CA MET A 134 5.68 -6.87 -9.80
C MET A 134 4.83 -7.13 -8.54
N ILE A 135 5.12 -6.44 -7.45
CA ILE A 135 4.36 -6.56 -6.20
C ILE A 135 2.91 -6.10 -6.41
N SER A 136 2.70 -4.98 -7.10
CA SER A 136 1.35 -4.50 -7.40
C SER A 136 0.59 -5.50 -8.29
N GLY A 137 1.26 -6.14 -9.25
CA GLY A 137 0.69 -7.22 -10.05
C GLY A 137 0.25 -8.42 -9.20
N ALA A 138 1.05 -8.84 -8.24
CA ALA A 138 0.67 -9.88 -7.29
C ALA A 138 -0.52 -9.45 -6.40
N LEU A 139 -0.49 -8.20 -5.91
CA LEU A 139 -1.57 -7.66 -5.08
C LEU A 139 -2.91 -7.52 -5.84
N ILE A 140 -2.90 -7.33 -7.17
CA ILE A 140 -4.13 -7.41 -7.99
C ILE A 140 -4.79 -8.77 -7.79
N ILE A 141 -4.02 -9.84 -7.90
CA ILE A 141 -4.55 -11.20 -7.78
C ILE A 141 -5.06 -11.45 -6.35
N PHE A 142 -4.27 -11.10 -5.34
CA PHE A 142 -4.66 -11.32 -3.95
C PHE A 142 -5.90 -10.51 -3.56
N SER A 143 -5.97 -9.24 -3.90
CA SER A 143 -7.12 -8.40 -3.57
C SER A 143 -8.40 -8.86 -4.29
N TYR A 144 -8.28 -9.28 -5.54
CA TYR A 144 -9.39 -9.84 -6.31
C TYR A 144 -9.90 -11.15 -5.70
N VAL A 145 -8.99 -12.07 -5.39
CA VAL A 145 -9.34 -13.38 -4.80
C VAL A 145 -9.98 -13.21 -3.42
N THR A 146 -9.38 -12.42 -2.56
CA THR A 146 -9.91 -12.23 -1.18
C THR A 146 -11.18 -11.40 -1.14
N GLY A 147 -11.39 -10.52 -2.12
CA GLY A 147 -12.57 -9.65 -2.19
C GLY A 147 -13.82 -10.29 -2.79
N ILE A 148 -13.69 -11.44 -3.46
CA ILE A 148 -14.82 -12.18 -4.07
C ILE A 148 -15.03 -13.49 -3.32
N GLU A 149 -16.21 -13.66 -2.72
CA GLU A 149 -16.56 -14.82 -1.88
C GLU A 149 -16.33 -16.15 -2.59
N PHE A 150 -16.78 -16.28 -3.83
CA PHE A 150 -16.60 -17.50 -4.63
C PHE A 150 -15.12 -17.92 -4.76
N TRP A 151 -14.21 -16.99 -5.00
CA TRP A 151 -12.79 -17.30 -5.15
C TRP A 151 -12.09 -17.50 -3.82
N SER A 152 -12.45 -16.72 -2.81
CA SER A 152 -11.87 -16.83 -1.46
C SER A 152 -12.18 -18.19 -0.84
N GLU A 153 -13.40 -18.67 -0.92
CA GLU A 153 -13.78 -19.99 -0.44
C GLU A 153 -13.06 -21.12 -1.20
N ARG A 154 -13.01 -21.01 -2.54
CA ARG A 154 -12.42 -22.07 -3.35
C ARG A 154 -10.92 -22.20 -3.19
N LEU A 155 -10.23 -21.09 -2.91
CA LEU A 155 -8.78 -21.04 -2.72
C LEU A 155 -8.36 -21.00 -1.24
N LEU A 156 -9.33 -21.14 -0.33
CA LEU A 156 -9.11 -21.15 1.13
C LEU A 156 -8.45 -19.85 1.65
N PHE A 157 -8.82 -18.72 1.06
CA PHE A 157 -8.47 -17.40 1.57
C PHE A 157 -9.59 -16.83 2.45
N PRO A 158 -9.28 -15.98 3.44
CA PRO A 158 -10.32 -15.25 4.16
C PRO A 158 -11.02 -14.29 3.20
N HIS A 159 -12.34 -14.29 3.23
CA HIS A 159 -13.10 -13.30 2.48
C HIS A 159 -13.05 -11.96 3.18
N VAL A 160 -12.62 -10.92 2.47
CA VAL A 160 -12.56 -9.53 2.92
C VAL A 160 -13.44 -8.69 2.00
N GLY A 161 -14.64 -8.37 2.45
CA GLY A 161 -15.61 -7.61 1.67
C GLY A 161 -15.06 -6.25 1.21
N GLY A 162 -15.14 -5.99 -0.10
CA GLY A 162 -14.64 -4.77 -0.71
C GLY A 162 -13.16 -4.75 -1.07
N ALA A 163 -12.36 -5.77 -0.70
CA ALA A 163 -10.94 -5.82 -1.04
C ALA A 163 -10.71 -5.92 -2.56
N ALA A 164 -11.66 -6.44 -3.33
CA ALA A 164 -11.58 -6.55 -4.78
C ALA A 164 -11.32 -5.20 -5.47
N GLU A 165 -11.85 -4.10 -4.95
CA GLU A 165 -11.64 -2.75 -5.49
C GLU A 165 -10.17 -2.30 -5.44
N LEU A 166 -9.39 -2.82 -4.49
CA LEU A 166 -7.95 -2.57 -4.44
C LEU A 166 -7.21 -3.12 -5.66
N SER A 167 -7.79 -4.07 -6.39
CA SER A 167 -7.21 -4.57 -7.65
C SER A 167 -7.14 -3.46 -8.70
N ILE A 168 -8.14 -2.57 -8.77
CA ILE A 168 -8.16 -1.41 -9.66
C ILE A 168 -7.04 -0.45 -9.25
N PHE A 169 -6.93 -0.13 -7.97
CA PHE A 169 -5.86 0.73 -7.46
C PHE A 169 -4.47 0.16 -7.78
N CYS A 170 -4.23 -1.13 -7.55
CA CYS A 170 -2.97 -1.78 -7.88
C CYS A 170 -2.71 -1.79 -9.40
N ALA A 171 -3.75 -1.99 -10.23
CA ALA A 171 -3.62 -1.92 -11.69
C ALA A 171 -3.20 -0.52 -12.17
N THR A 172 -3.69 0.55 -11.52
CA THR A 172 -3.26 1.92 -11.84
C THR A 172 -1.79 2.16 -11.50
N ILE A 173 -1.26 1.52 -10.44
CA ILE A 173 0.17 1.56 -10.09
C ILE A 173 0.99 0.82 -11.15
N VAL A 174 0.55 -0.36 -11.58
CA VAL A 174 1.21 -1.12 -12.66
C VAL A 174 1.26 -0.30 -13.95
N GLY A 175 0.14 0.26 -14.39
CA GLY A 175 0.07 1.09 -15.60
C GLY A 175 0.96 2.32 -15.52
N ALA A 176 0.93 3.04 -14.40
CA ALA A 176 1.77 4.21 -14.18
C ALA A 176 3.27 3.85 -14.13
N GLY A 177 3.61 2.71 -13.51
CA GLY A 177 4.97 2.19 -13.42
C GLY A 177 5.54 1.77 -14.76
N LEU A 178 4.77 1.02 -15.56
CA LEU A 178 5.17 0.63 -16.91
C LEU A 178 5.33 1.85 -17.83
N GLY A 179 4.41 2.82 -17.74
CA GLY A 179 4.53 4.07 -18.48
C GLY A 179 5.80 4.86 -18.09
N PHE A 180 6.14 4.86 -16.80
CA PHE A 180 7.39 5.48 -16.37
C PHE A 180 8.62 4.77 -16.95
N LEU A 181 8.68 3.45 -16.86
CA LEU A 181 9.79 2.68 -17.42
C LEU A 181 9.98 2.95 -18.91
N TRP A 182 8.87 2.97 -19.64
CA TRP A 182 8.91 3.25 -21.09
C TRP A 182 9.57 4.57 -21.44
N PHE A 183 9.28 5.63 -20.70
CA PHE A 183 9.81 6.99 -20.99
C PHE A 183 11.14 7.30 -20.30
N ASN A 184 11.60 6.47 -19.37
CA ASN A 184 12.81 6.72 -18.57
C ASN A 184 13.99 5.84 -18.94
N THR A 185 13.82 4.91 -19.90
CA THR A 185 14.88 4.01 -20.39
C THR A 185 15.63 4.55 -21.61
N HIS A 186 15.39 5.83 -21.97
CA HIS A 186 16.04 6.48 -23.13
C HIS A 186 16.72 7.78 -22.72
#